data_f0687b4c26f2c7943f088204423f4513
#
_entry.id   f0687b4c26f2c7943f088204423f4513
#
_cell.length_a   1.000
_cell.length_b   1.000
_cell.length_c   1.000
_cell.angle_alpha   90.00
_cell.angle_beta   90.00
_cell.angle_gamma   90.00
#
_symmetry.space_group_name_H-M   'P 1'
#
loop_
_entity.id
_entity.type
_entity.pdbx_description
1 polymer ?
#
loop_
_entity_poly.entity_id
_entity_poly.type
_entity_poly.pdbx_seq_one_letter_code
_entity_poly.pdbx_strand_id
1 'polypeptide(L)'
;SFKFVNYFLSEIKKNQGSIIFISSIASLKDLGAPLGYASSKLSVNFYSRLLANELAKYNVRVNNIIPGNIYFKGGNWDKKIKQNPKKIKKMIKEQVPLGRFGKPEEIANTVTFLLSSKTSFMTGAEIVIDGGQIIKK
;
A
#
# COMPACT_ATOMS: atom_id res chain seq x y z
N SER A 1 1.85 -7.09 -11.54
CA SER A 1 0.49 -6.87 -10.95
C SER A 1 -0.59 -6.74 -12.01
N PHE A 2 -0.40 -5.89 -13.03
CA PHE A 2 -1.43 -5.60 -14.04
C PHE A 2 -1.82 -6.85 -14.88
N LYS A 3 -0.84 -7.63 -15.36
CA LYS A 3 -1.11 -8.88 -16.08
C LYS A 3 -1.92 -9.89 -15.25
N PHE A 4 -1.64 -9.98 -13.94
CA PHE A 4 -2.36 -10.86 -13.04
C PHE A 4 -3.84 -10.44 -12.89
N VAL A 5 -4.10 -9.15 -12.71
CA VAL A 5 -5.48 -8.63 -12.64
C VAL A 5 -6.24 -8.93 -13.93
N ASN A 6 -5.63 -8.65 -15.10
CA ASN A 6 -6.26 -8.90 -16.40
C ASN A 6 -6.61 -10.38 -16.61
N TYR A 7 -5.78 -11.29 -16.11
CA TYR A 7 -6.03 -12.72 -16.22
C TYR A 7 -7.31 -13.18 -15.49
N PHE A 8 -7.57 -12.59 -14.29
CA PHE A 8 -8.74 -12.93 -13.48
C PHE A 8 -9.93 -11.99 -13.67
N LEU A 9 -9.85 -11.04 -14.60
CA LEU A 9 -10.81 -9.96 -14.70
C LEU A 9 -12.25 -10.43 -14.98
N SER A 10 -12.42 -11.45 -15.82
CA SER A 10 -13.73 -12.04 -16.14
C SER A 10 -14.37 -12.66 -14.90
N GLU A 11 -13.59 -13.42 -14.13
CA GLU A 11 -14.08 -14.07 -12.91
C GLU A 11 -14.40 -13.07 -11.81
N ILE A 12 -13.56 -12.04 -11.66
CA ILE A 12 -13.80 -10.94 -10.69
C ILE A 12 -15.09 -10.20 -11.03
N LYS A 13 -15.36 -9.90 -12.31
CA LYS A 13 -16.60 -9.25 -12.77
C LYS A 13 -17.81 -10.12 -12.48
N LYS A 14 -17.76 -11.41 -12.81
CA LYS A 14 -18.84 -12.36 -12.58
C LYS A 14 -19.22 -12.49 -11.11
N ASN A 15 -18.23 -12.50 -10.22
CA ASN A 15 -18.43 -12.69 -8.78
C ASN A 15 -18.55 -11.37 -8.00
N GLN A 16 -18.57 -10.22 -8.66
CA GLN A 16 -18.65 -8.90 -8.02
C GLN A 16 -17.60 -8.75 -6.90
N GLY A 17 -16.35 -9.12 -7.21
CA GLY A 17 -15.27 -9.21 -6.24
C GLY A 17 -14.72 -7.87 -5.76
N SER A 18 -13.62 -7.94 -5.02
CA SER A 18 -12.87 -6.76 -4.58
C SER A 18 -11.38 -6.95 -4.86
N ILE A 19 -10.73 -5.88 -5.33
CA ILE A 19 -9.30 -5.84 -5.63
C ILE A 19 -8.64 -4.87 -4.68
N ILE A 20 -7.56 -5.31 -4.01
CA ILE A 20 -6.72 -4.43 -3.20
C ILE A 20 -5.32 -4.40 -3.78
N PHE A 21 -4.88 -3.22 -4.18
CA PHE A 21 -3.48 -2.97 -4.53
C PHE A 21 -2.68 -2.59 -3.30
N ILE A 22 -1.40 -2.92 -3.31
CA ILE A 22 -0.44 -2.50 -2.29
C ILE A 22 0.65 -1.67 -2.96
N SER A 23 0.62 -0.37 -2.69
CA SER A 23 1.60 0.59 -3.19
C SER A 23 2.69 0.88 -2.14
N SER A 24 3.10 2.14 -1.98
CA SER A 24 4.06 2.61 -0.99
C SER A 24 3.98 4.14 -0.87
N ILE A 25 4.29 4.68 0.30
CA ILE A 25 4.46 6.14 0.49
C ILE A 25 5.54 6.74 -0.40
N ALA A 26 6.46 5.94 -0.93
CA ALA A 26 7.44 6.39 -1.93
C ALA A 26 6.80 6.86 -3.26
N SER A 27 5.52 6.53 -3.49
CA SER A 27 4.74 7.06 -4.61
C SER A 27 4.16 8.46 -4.36
N LEU A 28 4.19 8.94 -3.11
CA LEU A 28 3.55 10.20 -2.71
C LEU A 28 4.56 11.28 -2.32
N LYS A 29 5.75 10.88 -1.84
CA LYS A 29 6.78 11.79 -1.35
C LYS A 29 8.16 11.21 -1.63
N ASP A 30 9.12 12.06 -1.98
CA ASP A 30 10.53 11.65 -2.03
C ASP A 30 11.05 11.38 -0.60
N LEU A 31 11.33 10.13 -0.34
CA LEU A 31 11.85 9.63 0.93
C LEU A 31 13.19 8.89 0.72
N GLY A 32 13.89 9.18 -0.39
CA GLY A 32 15.15 8.53 -0.77
C GLY A 32 14.97 7.10 -1.27
N ALA A 33 13.80 6.74 -1.78
CA ALA A 33 13.58 5.46 -2.43
C ALA A 33 14.19 5.45 -3.83
N PRO A 34 14.63 4.28 -4.35
CA PRO A 34 15.09 4.19 -5.74
C PRO A 34 14.02 4.69 -6.72
N LEU A 35 14.44 5.51 -7.70
CA LEU A 35 13.53 6.14 -8.66
C LEU A 35 12.60 5.13 -9.36
N GLY A 36 13.14 4.01 -9.86
CA GLY A 36 12.34 2.98 -10.52
C GLY A 36 11.30 2.34 -9.58
N TYR A 37 11.62 2.19 -8.28
CA TYR A 37 10.65 1.72 -7.29
C TYR A 37 9.55 2.75 -7.07
N ALA A 38 9.90 4.01 -6.81
CA ALA A 38 8.92 5.08 -6.59
C ALA A 38 7.98 5.23 -7.80
N SER A 39 8.54 5.30 -9.02
CA SER A 39 7.77 5.39 -10.27
C SER A 39 6.86 4.18 -10.46
N SER A 40 7.31 2.97 -10.17
CA SER A 40 6.49 1.76 -10.27
C SER A 40 5.30 1.79 -9.31
N LYS A 41 5.50 2.33 -8.09
CA LYS A 41 4.44 2.46 -7.09
C LYS A 41 3.45 3.59 -7.43
N LEU A 42 3.93 4.68 -8.01
CA LEU A 42 3.05 5.73 -8.57
C LEU A 42 2.15 5.18 -9.69
N SER A 43 2.70 4.35 -10.57
CA SER A 43 1.92 3.67 -11.61
C SER A 43 0.82 2.77 -11.02
N VAL A 44 1.07 2.11 -9.88
CA VAL A 44 0.06 1.32 -9.18
C VAL A 44 -1.08 2.22 -8.67
N ASN A 45 -0.78 3.38 -8.08
CA ASN A 45 -1.80 4.32 -7.61
C ASN A 45 -2.69 4.77 -8.76
N PHE A 46 -2.09 5.20 -9.86
CA PHE A 46 -2.84 5.66 -11.02
C PHE A 46 -3.71 4.55 -11.63
N TYR A 47 -3.13 3.36 -11.84
CA TYR A 47 -3.83 2.21 -12.40
C TYR A 47 -5.01 1.78 -11.53
N SER A 48 -4.84 1.75 -10.20
CA SER A 48 -5.91 1.34 -9.29
C SER A 48 -7.13 2.25 -9.38
N ARG A 49 -6.93 3.56 -9.55
CA ARG A 49 -8.02 4.55 -9.73
C ARG A 49 -8.75 4.37 -11.06
N LEU A 50 -8.00 4.19 -12.15
CA LEU A 50 -8.61 3.95 -13.46
C LEU A 50 -9.42 2.66 -13.45
N LEU A 51 -8.88 1.61 -12.86
CA LEU A 51 -9.54 0.31 -12.77
C LEU A 51 -10.79 0.37 -11.88
N ALA A 52 -10.76 1.15 -10.78
CA ALA A 52 -11.92 1.37 -9.93
C ALA A 52 -13.09 1.98 -10.72
N ASN A 53 -12.81 3.00 -11.51
CA ASN A 53 -13.81 3.65 -12.36
C ASN A 53 -14.37 2.68 -13.43
N GLU A 54 -13.48 1.94 -14.10
CA GLU A 54 -13.88 0.99 -15.14
C GLU A 54 -14.76 -0.16 -14.61
N LEU A 55 -14.43 -0.67 -13.39
CA LEU A 55 -15.06 -1.86 -12.84
C LEU A 55 -16.29 -1.56 -11.98
N ALA A 56 -16.54 -0.32 -11.63
CA ALA A 56 -17.69 0.07 -10.81
C ALA A 56 -19.04 -0.38 -11.41
N LYS A 57 -19.20 -0.31 -12.72
CA LYS A 57 -20.40 -0.79 -13.43
C LYS A 57 -20.66 -2.30 -13.30
N TYR A 58 -19.67 -3.07 -12.88
CA TYR A 58 -19.79 -4.50 -12.60
C TYR A 58 -19.92 -4.78 -11.10
N ASN A 59 -20.11 -3.74 -10.28
CA ASN A 59 -20.11 -3.84 -8.82
C ASN A 59 -18.83 -4.44 -8.22
N VAL A 60 -17.69 -4.23 -8.91
CA VAL A 60 -16.36 -4.62 -8.44
C VAL A 60 -15.70 -3.41 -7.79
N ARG A 61 -15.23 -3.58 -6.56
CA ARG A 61 -14.53 -2.53 -5.82
C ARG A 61 -13.01 -2.67 -6.00
N VAL A 62 -12.33 -1.55 -6.18
CA VAL A 62 -10.88 -1.50 -6.30
C VAL A 62 -10.35 -0.43 -5.37
N ASN A 63 -9.51 -0.80 -4.40
CA ASN A 63 -8.88 0.15 -3.48
C ASN A 63 -7.36 -0.09 -3.41
N ASN A 64 -6.64 0.89 -2.90
CA ASN A 64 -5.19 0.85 -2.82
C ASN A 64 -4.74 1.18 -1.39
N ILE A 65 -3.88 0.34 -0.83
CA ILE A 65 -3.20 0.59 0.44
C ILE A 65 -1.80 1.12 0.15
N ILE A 66 -1.41 2.17 0.86
CA ILE A 66 -0.13 2.86 0.69
C ILE A 66 0.65 2.77 2.02
N PRO A 67 1.40 1.68 2.24
CA PRO A 67 2.16 1.48 3.46
C PRO A 67 3.37 2.40 3.55
N GLY A 68 3.72 2.77 4.78
CA GLY A 68 5.01 3.35 5.15
C GLY A 68 6.09 2.29 5.38
N ASN A 69 6.93 2.53 6.35
CA ASN A 69 8.03 1.63 6.74
C ASN A 69 7.49 0.44 7.55
N ILE A 70 7.33 -0.71 6.91
CA ILE A 70 6.85 -1.95 7.53
C ILE A 70 8.03 -2.88 7.81
N TYR A 71 8.15 -3.35 9.05
CA TYR A 71 9.20 -4.30 9.46
C TYR A 71 8.68 -5.73 9.50
N PHE A 72 9.46 -6.64 8.94
CA PHE A 72 9.34 -8.08 9.13
C PHE A 72 10.70 -8.75 9.03
N LYS A 73 10.87 -9.87 9.73
CA LYS A 73 12.12 -10.65 9.75
C LYS A 73 12.46 -11.13 8.33
N GLY A 74 13.69 -10.96 7.92
CA GLY A 74 14.18 -11.28 6.56
C GLY A 74 13.89 -10.23 5.50
N GLY A 75 13.10 -9.20 5.81
CA GLY A 75 12.80 -8.11 4.90
C GLY A 75 13.94 -7.10 4.75
N ASN A 76 13.71 -6.09 3.91
CA ASN A 76 14.72 -5.07 3.61
C ASN A 76 15.11 -4.24 4.85
N TRP A 77 14.14 -3.91 5.70
CA TRP A 77 14.42 -3.19 6.95
C TRP A 77 15.17 -4.03 7.97
N ASP A 78 14.91 -5.34 8.06
CA ASP A 78 15.67 -6.26 8.91
C ASP A 78 17.16 -6.27 8.51
N LYS A 79 17.46 -6.32 7.22
CA LYS A 79 18.83 -6.23 6.69
C LYS A 79 19.49 -4.90 7.04
N LYS A 80 18.80 -3.76 6.83
CA LYS A 80 19.32 -2.42 7.16
C LYS A 80 19.55 -2.22 8.66
N ILE A 81 18.66 -2.75 9.49
CA ILE A 81 18.82 -2.68 10.96
C ILE A 81 20.05 -3.47 11.41
N LYS A 82 20.28 -4.67 10.86
CA LYS A 82 21.47 -5.47 11.16
C LYS A 82 22.77 -4.76 10.76
N GLN A 83 22.77 -4.02 9.65
CA GLN A 83 23.92 -3.26 9.18
C GLN A 83 24.20 -2.01 10.04
N ASN A 84 23.19 -1.26 10.43
CA ASN A 84 23.36 -0.03 11.20
C ASN A 84 22.13 0.27 12.09
N PRO A 85 22.03 -0.40 13.25
CA PRO A 85 20.86 -0.29 14.12
C PRO A 85 20.64 1.13 14.68
N LYS A 86 21.74 1.83 15.05
CA LYS A 86 21.66 3.20 15.60
C LYS A 86 21.10 4.19 14.57
N LYS A 87 21.59 4.13 13.31
CA LYS A 87 21.13 4.99 12.22
C LYS A 87 19.65 4.77 11.93
N ILE A 88 19.22 3.51 11.83
CA ILE A 88 17.83 3.17 11.51
C ILE A 88 16.88 3.56 12.65
N LYS A 89 17.27 3.33 13.92
CA LYS A 89 16.49 3.76 15.08
C LYS A 89 16.32 5.28 15.11
N LYS A 90 17.39 6.05 14.83
CA LYS A 90 17.33 7.51 14.74
C LYS A 90 16.40 7.94 13.62
N MET A 91 16.57 7.40 12.41
CA MET A 91 15.74 7.71 11.24
C MET A 91 14.24 7.49 11.53
N ILE A 92 13.86 6.36 12.13
CA ILE A 92 12.44 6.08 12.43
C ILE A 92 11.90 7.10 13.43
N LYS A 93 12.62 7.44 14.49
CA LYS A 93 12.20 8.48 15.46
C LYS A 93 12.03 9.86 14.80
N GLU A 94 12.90 10.18 13.85
CA GLU A 94 12.89 11.48 13.17
C GLU A 94 11.85 11.55 12.06
N GLN A 95 11.59 10.46 11.35
CA GLN A 95 10.73 10.48 10.16
C GLN A 95 9.32 9.97 10.38
N VAL A 96 9.08 9.14 11.39
CA VAL A 96 7.76 8.54 11.65
C VAL A 96 7.19 9.11 12.94
N PRO A 97 6.11 9.90 12.92
CA PRO A 97 5.49 10.48 14.12
C PRO A 97 5.16 9.46 15.22
N LEU A 98 4.67 8.26 14.85
CA LEU A 98 4.43 7.18 15.82
C LEU A 98 5.73 6.54 16.35
N GLY A 99 6.91 6.93 15.86
CA GLY A 99 8.24 6.55 16.38
C GLY A 99 8.62 5.08 16.20
N ARG A 100 7.90 4.32 15.38
CA ARG A 100 8.13 2.89 15.16
C ARG A 100 7.87 2.46 13.72
N PHE A 101 8.33 1.28 13.38
CA PHE A 101 7.88 0.58 12.17
C PHE A 101 6.42 0.12 12.33
N GLY A 102 5.71 0.08 11.21
CA GLY A 102 4.48 -0.69 11.12
C GLY A 102 4.77 -2.18 11.04
N LYS A 103 3.74 -2.99 11.32
CA LYS A 103 3.78 -4.46 11.25
C LYS A 103 2.95 -4.94 10.06
N PRO A 104 3.29 -6.10 9.45
CA PRO A 104 2.48 -6.68 8.38
C PRO A 104 1.01 -6.89 8.76
N GLU A 105 0.75 -7.24 10.03
CA GLU A 105 -0.60 -7.47 10.55
C GLU A 105 -1.45 -6.19 10.51
N GLU A 106 -0.84 -5.00 10.69
CA GLU A 106 -1.56 -3.72 10.61
C GLU A 106 -2.04 -3.45 9.17
N ILE A 107 -1.26 -3.88 8.18
CA ILE A 107 -1.67 -3.83 6.76
C ILE A 107 -2.73 -4.88 6.48
N ALA A 108 -2.54 -6.13 6.93
CA ALA A 108 -3.46 -7.24 6.71
C ALA A 108 -4.85 -6.97 7.30
N ASN A 109 -4.92 -6.36 8.48
CA ASN A 109 -6.20 -5.97 9.09
C ASN A 109 -6.98 -5.00 8.21
N THR A 110 -6.30 -4.02 7.61
CA THR A 110 -6.94 -3.07 6.68
C THR A 110 -7.35 -3.76 5.39
N VAL A 111 -6.53 -4.67 4.85
CA VAL A 111 -6.90 -5.48 3.67
C VAL A 111 -8.18 -6.27 3.96
N THR A 112 -8.25 -6.97 5.09
CA THR A 112 -9.42 -7.75 5.49
C THR A 112 -10.67 -6.88 5.63
N PHE A 113 -10.53 -5.69 6.24
CA PHE A 113 -11.63 -4.73 6.35
C PHE A 113 -12.12 -4.27 4.98
N LEU A 114 -11.22 -3.91 4.07
CA LEU A 114 -11.55 -3.44 2.72
C LEU A 114 -12.18 -4.54 1.83
N LEU A 115 -11.84 -5.80 2.07
CA LEU A 115 -12.44 -6.93 1.35
C LEU A 115 -13.85 -7.27 1.86
N SER A 116 -14.20 -6.83 3.07
CA SER A 116 -15.50 -7.15 3.70
C SER A 116 -16.64 -6.32 3.11
N SER A 117 -17.90 -6.76 3.37
CA SER A 117 -19.11 -6.03 3.02
C SER A 117 -19.27 -4.70 3.77
N LYS A 118 -18.53 -4.50 4.89
CA LYS A 118 -18.54 -3.25 5.66
C LYS A 118 -18.06 -2.03 4.86
N THR A 119 -17.36 -2.27 3.76
CA THR A 119 -16.83 -1.24 2.86
C THR A 119 -17.50 -1.26 1.49
N SER A 120 -18.76 -1.67 1.44
CA SER A 120 -19.52 -1.84 0.18
C SER A 120 -19.60 -0.55 -0.67
N PHE A 121 -19.47 0.62 -0.06
CA PHE A 121 -19.48 1.92 -0.75
C PHE A 121 -18.06 2.52 -0.95
N MET A 122 -17.00 1.72 -0.76
CA MET A 122 -15.61 2.17 -0.92
C MET A 122 -14.99 1.58 -2.19
N THR A 123 -14.74 2.41 -3.19
CA THR A 123 -13.96 2.09 -4.39
C THR A 123 -13.12 3.29 -4.80
N GLY A 124 -11.95 3.08 -5.40
CA GLY A 124 -11.02 4.12 -5.80
C GLY A 124 -10.26 4.79 -4.62
N ALA A 125 -10.41 4.30 -3.40
CA ALA A 125 -9.75 4.87 -2.23
C ALA A 125 -8.26 4.55 -2.19
N GLU A 126 -7.46 5.54 -1.77
CA GLU A 126 -6.04 5.41 -1.44
C GLU A 126 -5.85 5.58 0.07
N ILE A 127 -5.49 4.49 0.75
CA ILE A 127 -5.43 4.44 2.21
C ILE A 127 -3.98 4.37 2.66
N VAL A 128 -3.51 5.46 3.25
CA VAL A 128 -2.14 5.58 3.78
C VAL A 128 -2.07 4.96 5.17
N ILE A 129 -1.09 4.07 5.38
CA ILE A 129 -0.81 3.42 6.67
C ILE A 129 0.70 3.52 6.92
N ASP A 130 1.14 4.64 7.46
CA ASP A 130 2.56 5.01 7.52
C ASP A 130 3.02 5.57 8.87
N GLY A 131 2.17 5.55 9.89
CA GLY A 131 2.48 6.15 11.19
C GLY A 131 2.66 7.66 11.15
N GLY A 132 2.11 8.33 10.13
CA GLY A 132 2.18 9.77 9.92
C GLY A 132 3.43 10.24 9.16
N GLN A 133 4.17 9.34 8.52
CA GLN A 133 5.46 9.67 7.90
C GLN A 133 5.34 10.70 6.77
N ILE A 134 4.32 10.65 5.93
CA ILE A 134 4.18 11.60 4.81
C ILE A 134 3.72 12.98 5.23
N ILE A 135 3.03 13.12 6.36
CA ILE A 135 2.53 14.41 6.87
C ILE A 135 3.54 15.12 7.76
N LYS A 136 4.66 14.48 8.10
CA LYS A 136 5.70 15.09 8.91
C LYS A 136 6.40 16.21 8.12
N LYS A 137 6.45 17.39 8.72
CA LYS A 137 7.17 18.58 8.25
C LYS A 137 8.68 18.43 8.43
#